data_d4377e6be345adf094a70e8a75fb1591
#
_entry.id   d4377e6be345adf094a70e8a75fb1591
#
_cell.length_a   1.000
_cell.length_b   1.000
_cell.length_c   1.000
_cell.angle_alpha   90.00
_cell.angle_beta   90.00
_cell.angle_gamma   90.00
#
_symmetry.space_group_name_H-M   'P 1'
#
loop_
_entity.id
_entity.type
_entity.pdbx_description
1 polymer ?
#
loop_
_entity_poly.entity_id
_entity_poly.type
_entity_poly.pdbx_seq_one_letter_code
_entity_poly.pdbx_strand_id
1 'polypeptide(L)'
;FVDKGLIERLQHVVNSDFGHVTYTEAIKILEKHNDEFDYKVFWGCDLQTEHERYLTEKEFKRPVFVTDYPKEIKAFYMKLNEDGKTVAAMDCLVPGIGEIIGGSQREDNLEILEKRMEELGLNKEDYQFYLDLRRYGSARHAGFGLGFERCVMYITGMGNIRDVIPFPRTVNNLSLIHISEPTR
;
A
#
# COMPACT_ATOMS: atom_id res chain seq x y z
N PHE A 1 14.88 -8.11 22.68
CA PHE A 1 15.41 -9.45 22.39
C PHE A 1 15.49 -9.72 20.89
N VAL A 2 14.56 -9.21 20.07
CA VAL A 2 14.49 -9.48 18.63
C VAL A 2 15.33 -8.48 17.83
N ASP A 3 15.22 -7.18 18.12
CA ASP A 3 15.94 -6.11 17.42
C ASP A 3 16.51 -5.13 18.46
N LYS A 4 17.84 -5.03 18.54
CA LYS A 4 18.52 -4.15 19.50
C LYS A 4 18.37 -2.66 19.16
N GLY A 5 18.17 -2.32 17.88
CA GLY A 5 17.98 -0.95 17.37
C GLY A 5 16.51 -0.49 17.32
N LEU A 6 15.56 -1.33 17.78
CA LEU A 6 14.13 -1.08 17.63
C LEU A 6 13.67 0.25 18.25
N ILE A 7 14.06 0.51 19.50
CA ILE A 7 13.61 1.70 20.23
C ILE A 7 14.15 2.97 19.57
N GLU A 8 15.42 2.97 19.17
CA GLU A 8 16.03 4.12 18.47
C GLU A 8 15.32 4.39 17.13
N ARG A 9 15.00 3.34 16.36
CA ARG A 9 14.25 3.45 15.10
C ARG A 9 12.86 4.03 15.34
N LEU A 10 12.12 3.54 16.32
CA LEU A 10 10.78 4.03 16.65
C LEU A 10 10.83 5.49 17.16
N GLN A 11 11.80 5.85 17.98
CA GLN A 11 12.01 7.23 18.42
C GLN A 11 12.36 8.15 17.26
N HIS A 12 13.20 7.69 16.31
CA HIS A 12 13.49 8.45 15.11
C HIS A 12 12.22 8.73 14.29
N VAL A 13 11.35 7.74 14.11
CA VAL A 13 10.06 7.90 13.39
C VAL A 13 9.15 8.91 14.10
N VAL A 14 8.99 8.81 15.42
CA VAL A 14 8.15 9.73 16.21
C VAL A 14 8.64 11.18 16.14
N ASN A 15 9.95 11.38 16.05
CA ASN A 15 10.57 12.71 16.02
C ASN A 15 10.83 13.25 14.61
N SER A 16 10.53 12.46 13.56
CA SER A 16 10.76 12.87 12.17
C SER A 16 9.50 13.46 11.55
N ASP A 17 9.65 14.52 10.79
CA ASP A 17 8.65 14.91 9.82
C ASP A 17 8.64 13.89 8.68
N PHE A 18 7.46 13.44 8.27
CA PHE A 18 7.35 12.47 7.18
C PHE A 18 7.67 13.14 5.84
N GLY A 19 8.41 12.43 4.99
CA GLY A 19 8.66 12.87 3.62
C GLY A 19 7.39 12.82 2.78
N HIS A 20 7.33 13.66 1.76
CA HIS A 20 6.26 13.65 0.76
C HIS A 20 6.90 13.65 -0.63
N VAL A 21 6.47 12.74 -1.48
CA VAL A 21 6.95 12.61 -2.85
C VAL A 21 5.83 12.07 -3.74
N THR A 22 5.73 12.57 -4.95
CA THR A 22 4.83 11.97 -5.94
C THR A 22 5.43 10.67 -6.49
N TYR A 23 4.58 9.74 -6.94
CA TYR A 23 5.04 8.53 -7.60
C TYR A 23 6.00 8.83 -8.76
N THR A 24 5.66 9.84 -9.57
CA THR A 24 6.50 10.24 -10.71
C THR A 24 7.89 10.71 -10.29
N GLU A 25 8.00 11.44 -9.18
CA GLU A 25 9.29 11.87 -8.62
C GLU A 25 10.04 10.70 -8.00
N ALA A 26 9.32 9.83 -7.26
CA ALA A 26 9.89 8.61 -6.69
C ALA A 26 10.51 7.71 -7.78
N ILE A 27 9.81 7.51 -8.89
CA ILE A 27 10.34 6.77 -10.05
C ILE A 27 11.64 7.41 -10.58
N LYS A 28 11.68 8.73 -10.76
CA LYS A 28 12.89 9.43 -11.22
C LYS A 28 14.08 9.28 -10.27
N ILE A 29 13.83 9.17 -8.98
CA ILE A 29 14.87 8.91 -7.98
C ILE A 29 15.36 7.47 -8.14
N LEU A 30 14.45 6.51 -8.17
CA LEU A 30 14.75 5.09 -8.24
C LEU A 30 15.43 4.69 -9.58
N GLU A 31 15.03 5.28 -10.71
CA GLU A 31 15.65 5.02 -12.03
C GLU A 31 17.14 5.31 -12.06
N LYS A 32 17.63 6.27 -11.27
CA LYS A 32 19.08 6.57 -11.17
C LYS A 32 19.87 5.43 -10.51
N HIS A 33 19.20 4.57 -9.78
CA HIS A 33 19.76 3.45 -9.02
C HIS A 33 19.26 2.10 -9.52
N ASN A 34 18.75 2.07 -10.74
CA ASN A 34 18.10 0.88 -11.29
C ASN A 34 19.02 -0.36 -11.31
N ASP A 35 20.33 -0.16 -11.37
CA ASP A 35 21.31 -1.25 -11.36
C ASP A 35 21.40 -1.95 -9.99
N GLU A 36 20.97 -1.30 -8.92
CA GLU A 36 20.97 -1.85 -7.56
C GLU A 36 19.76 -2.75 -7.26
N PHE A 37 18.73 -2.75 -8.13
CA PHE A 37 17.47 -3.46 -7.91
C PHE A 37 17.37 -4.75 -8.72
N ASP A 38 16.78 -5.77 -8.09
CA ASP A 38 16.43 -7.02 -8.76
C ASP A 38 15.31 -6.78 -9.79
N TYR A 39 14.30 -5.99 -9.41
CA TYR A 39 13.21 -5.57 -10.28
C TYR A 39 13.45 -4.15 -10.80
N LYS A 40 13.57 -4.03 -12.12
CA LYS A 40 13.83 -2.73 -12.75
C LYS A 40 12.63 -1.80 -12.66
N VAL A 41 12.90 -0.55 -12.31
CA VAL A 41 11.90 0.51 -12.16
C VAL A 41 11.69 1.23 -13.48
N PHE A 42 10.43 1.50 -13.79
CA PHE A 42 9.99 2.36 -14.90
C PHE A 42 8.64 2.98 -14.55
N TRP A 43 8.28 4.07 -15.18
CA TRP A 43 7.00 4.72 -14.89
C TRP A 43 5.82 3.80 -15.25
N GLY A 44 4.91 3.56 -14.30
CA GLY A 44 3.79 2.65 -14.43
C GLY A 44 4.03 1.26 -13.83
N CYS A 45 5.24 0.95 -13.34
CA CYS A 45 5.48 -0.30 -12.61
C CYS A 45 4.91 -0.24 -11.19
N ASP A 46 4.52 -1.39 -10.66
CA ASP A 46 4.19 -1.51 -9.24
C ASP A 46 5.48 -1.55 -8.41
N LEU A 47 5.56 -0.68 -7.38
CA LEU A 47 6.75 -0.61 -6.53
C LEU A 47 6.86 -1.89 -5.69
N GLN A 48 8.04 -2.49 -5.73
CA GLN A 48 8.36 -3.64 -4.89
C GLN A 48 8.93 -3.18 -3.54
N THR A 49 8.92 -4.05 -2.56
CA THR A 49 9.43 -3.76 -1.21
C THR A 49 10.87 -3.21 -1.22
N GLU A 50 11.72 -3.64 -2.15
CA GLU A 50 13.09 -3.11 -2.29
C GLU A 50 13.10 -1.63 -2.67
N HIS A 51 12.18 -1.20 -3.55
CA HIS A 51 12.03 0.21 -3.97
C HIS A 51 11.52 1.07 -2.83
N GLU A 52 10.50 0.60 -2.12
CA GLU A 52 9.91 1.28 -0.95
C GLU A 52 10.94 1.46 0.17
N ARG A 53 11.71 0.42 0.44
CA ARG A 53 12.78 0.47 1.43
C ARG A 53 13.92 1.39 0.99
N TYR A 54 14.28 1.40 -0.29
CA TYR A 54 15.27 2.36 -0.81
C TYR A 54 14.86 3.80 -0.54
N LEU A 55 13.60 4.15 -0.84
CA LEU A 55 13.07 5.49 -0.57
C LEU A 55 13.16 5.84 0.91
N THR A 56 12.72 4.95 1.80
CA THR A 56 12.66 5.23 3.24
C THR A 56 14.00 5.12 3.96
N GLU A 57 14.91 4.22 3.53
CA GLU A 57 16.17 3.92 4.24
C GLU A 57 17.39 4.63 3.64
N LYS A 58 17.40 4.87 2.34
CA LYS A 58 18.55 5.46 1.62
C LYS A 58 18.33 6.91 1.27
N GLU A 59 17.23 7.22 0.57
CA GLU A 59 16.95 8.55 0.04
C GLU A 59 16.46 9.49 1.14
N PHE A 60 15.30 9.22 1.72
CA PHE A 60 14.68 10.13 2.70
C PHE A 60 15.12 9.89 4.14
N LYS A 61 15.57 8.68 4.49
CA LYS A 61 15.98 8.22 5.83
C LYS A 61 14.91 8.47 6.90
N ARG A 62 13.66 8.36 6.53
CA ARG A 62 12.46 8.60 7.37
C ARG A 62 11.23 8.02 6.68
N PRO A 63 10.07 7.92 7.37
CA PRO A 63 8.82 7.56 6.71
C PRO A 63 8.47 8.53 5.58
N VAL A 64 7.85 8.01 4.52
CA VAL A 64 7.55 8.77 3.30
C VAL A 64 6.13 8.48 2.85
N PHE A 65 5.38 9.53 2.52
CA PHE A 65 4.15 9.42 1.77
C PHE A 65 4.46 9.51 0.28
N VAL A 66 4.08 8.47 -0.46
CA VAL A 66 4.11 8.47 -1.93
C VAL A 66 2.68 8.69 -2.42
N THR A 67 2.49 9.67 -3.30
CA THR A 67 1.16 10.06 -3.80
C THR A 67 1.06 10.02 -5.31
N ASP A 68 -0.15 10.17 -5.84
CA ASP A 68 -0.42 10.36 -7.26
C ASP A 68 0.13 9.23 -8.15
N TYR A 69 -0.31 8.02 -7.82
CA TYR A 69 0.05 6.80 -8.55
C TYR A 69 -0.62 6.72 -9.91
N PRO A 70 -0.01 6.03 -10.89
CA PRO A 70 -0.66 5.73 -12.17
C PRO A 70 -1.98 4.99 -11.96
N LYS A 71 -3.01 5.39 -12.69
CA LYS A 71 -4.34 4.77 -12.59
C LYS A 71 -4.34 3.28 -12.96
N GLU A 72 -3.41 2.84 -13.81
CA GLU A 72 -3.33 1.48 -14.31
C GLU A 72 -2.97 0.46 -13.22
N ILE A 73 -2.21 0.88 -12.21
CA ILE A 73 -1.75 0.02 -11.12
C ILE A 73 -2.54 0.18 -9.82
N LYS A 74 -3.59 0.99 -9.84
CA LYS A 74 -4.44 1.25 -8.66
C LYS A 74 -5.90 0.90 -8.94
N ALA A 75 -6.69 0.75 -7.88
CA ALA A 75 -8.06 0.30 -7.95
C ALA A 75 -8.99 1.31 -8.66
N PHE A 76 -10.01 0.79 -9.34
CA PHE A 76 -10.95 1.55 -10.18
C PHE A 76 -11.69 2.68 -9.45
N TYR A 77 -11.91 2.53 -8.14
CA TYR A 77 -12.68 3.46 -7.32
C TYR A 77 -11.89 4.67 -6.82
N MET A 78 -10.60 4.72 -7.09
CA MET A 78 -9.77 5.85 -6.68
C MET A 78 -10.02 7.06 -7.57
N LYS A 79 -10.07 8.25 -6.96
CA LYS A 79 -10.35 9.48 -7.69
C LYS A 79 -9.29 9.78 -8.73
N LEU A 80 -9.73 9.95 -9.97
CA LEU A 80 -8.86 10.37 -11.07
C LEU A 80 -8.42 11.83 -10.86
N ASN A 81 -7.13 12.07 -10.99
CA ASN A 81 -6.57 13.42 -10.97
C ASN A 81 -6.85 14.17 -12.29
N GLU A 82 -6.69 15.48 -12.29
CA GLU A 82 -6.95 16.34 -13.45
C GLU A 82 -6.10 16.01 -14.67
N ASP A 83 -4.93 15.39 -14.47
CA ASP A 83 -4.04 14.94 -15.55
C ASP A 83 -4.59 13.74 -16.34
N GLY A 84 -5.64 13.09 -15.86
CA GLY A 84 -6.27 11.93 -16.46
C GLY A 84 -5.41 10.65 -16.48
N LYS A 85 -4.23 10.67 -15.85
CA LYS A 85 -3.23 9.60 -15.83
C LYS A 85 -2.99 9.04 -14.44
N THR A 86 -3.07 9.89 -13.43
CA THR A 86 -2.82 9.51 -12.05
C THR A 86 -4.09 9.53 -11.22
N VAL A 87 -4.07 8.91 -10.06
CA VAL A 87 -5.16 8.88 -9.09
C VAL A 87 -4.68 9.44 -7.75
N ALA A 88 -5.61 10.04 -7.00
CA ALA A 88 -5.38 10.57 -5.66
C ALA A 88 -5.23 9.43 -4.63
N ALA A 89 -4.24 8.57 -4.89
CA ALA A 89 -3.80 7.51 -3.99
C ALA A 89 -2.66 8.00 -3.11
N MET A 90 -2.49 7.35 -1.97
CA MET A 90 -1.42 7.62 -1.01
C MET A 90 -1.01 6.33 -0.35
N ASP A 91 0.28 6.03 -0.35
CA ASP A 91 0.87 4.96 0.44
C ASP A 91 1.86 5.58 1.44
N CYS A 92 1.77 5.17 2.70
CA CYS A 92 2.74 5.52 3.73
C CYS A 92 3.76 4.39 3.85
N LEU A 93 5.00 4.71 3.52
CA LEU A 93 6.13 3.80 3.57
C LEU A 93 6.95 4.05 4.83
N VAL A 94 7.37 2.97 5.50
CA VAL A 94 8.22 3.05 6.69
C VAL A 94 9.50 2.21 6.52
N PRO A 95 10.63 2.62 7.15
CA PRO A 95 11.87 1.85 7.10
C PRO A 95 11.69 0.42 7.62
N GLY A 96 12.28 -0.55 6.95
CA GLY A 96 12.27 -1.97 7.35
C GLY A 96 11.05 -2.77 6.89
N ILE A 97 9.92 -2.13 6.63
CA ILE A 97 8.66 -2.79 6.22
C ILE A 97 8.30 -2.44 4.77
N GLY A 98 8.41 -1.17 4.37
CA GLY A 98 7.81 -0.63 3.16
C GLY A 98 6.42 -0.08 3.45
N GLU A 99 5.44 -0.32 2.57
CA GLU A 99 4.06 0.13 2.75
C GLU A 99 3.44 -0.42 4.03
N ILE A 100 2.95 0.46 4.91
CA ILE A 100 2.22 0.14 6.13
C ILE A 100 0.78 0.64 6.08
N ILE A 101 0.53 1.74 5.38
CA ILE A 101 -0.79 2.32 5.15
C ILE A 101 -0.95 2.58 3.66
N GLY A 102 -2.07 2.15 3.09
CA GLY A 102 -2.51 2.52 1.76
C GLY A 102 -3.86 3.21 1.81
N GLY A 103 -4.05 4.27 1.03
CA GLY A 103 -5.28 5.03 1.02
C GLY A 103 -5.54 5.77 -0.28
N SER A 104 -6.73 6.33 -0.39
CA SER A 104 -7.05 7.22 -1.52
C SER A 104 -8.27 8.10 -1.23
N GLN A 105 -8.38 9.21 -1.93
CA GLN A 105 -9.67 9.81 -2.17
C GLN A 105 -10.49 8.90 -3.08
N ARG A 106 -11.79 8.80 -2.86
CA ARG A 106 -12.68 7.98 -3.68
C ARG A 106 -13.28 8.82 -4.80
N GLU A 107 -13.50 8.19 -5.97
CA GLU A 107 -14.19 8.86 -7.08
C GLU A 107 -15.64 9.12 -6.68
N ASP A 108 -16.04 10.38 -6.70
CA ASP A 108 -17.36 10.86 -6.34
C ASP A 108 -18.22 11.19 -7.58
N ASN A 109 -17.64 11.21 -8.77
CA ASN A 109 -18.35 11.40 -10.04
C ASN A 109 -18.77 10.02 -10.60
N LEU A 110 -20.08 9.82 -10.76
CA LEU A 110 -20.65 8.57 -11.26
C LEU A 110 -20.18 8.24 -12.68
N GLU A 111 -20.17 9.22 -13.59
CA GLU A 111 -19.81 8.99 -15.00
C GLU A 111 -18.34 8.58 -15.15
N ILE A 112 -17.45 9.23 -14.40
CA ILE A 112 -16.01 8.88 -14.37
C ILE A 112 -15.81 7.48 -13.81
N LEU A 113 -16.51 7.13 -12.73
CA LEU A 113 -16.45 5.82 -12.10
C LEU A 113 -16.94 4.72 -13.05
N GLU A 114 -18.10 4.91 -13.69
CA GLU A 114 -18.66 3.96 -14.65
C GLU A 114 -17.74 3.77 -15.86
N LYS A 115 -17.19 4.86 -16.40
CA LYS A 115 -16.21 4.81 -17.49
C LYS A 115 -14.97 4.01 -17.10
N ARG A 116 -14.47 4.21 -15.89
CA ARG A 116 -13.29 3.47 -15.39
C ARG A 116 -13.59 1.98 -15.25
N MET A 117 -14.78 1.63 -14.81
CA MET A 117 -15.21 0.22 -14.76
C MET A 117 -15.30 -0.40 -16.15
N GLU A 118 -15.80 0.33 -17.14
CA GLU A 118 -15.84 -0.12 -18.54
C GLU A 118 -14.43 -0.36 -19.11
N GLU A 119 -13.49 0.58 -18.87
CA GLU A 119 -12.09 0.44 -19.29
C GLU A 119 -11.44 -0.83 -18.73
N LEU A 120 -11.84 -1.26 -17.54
CA LEU A 120 -11.32 -2.44 -16.86
C LEU A 120 -12.14 -3.72 -17.12
N GLY A 121 -13.22 -3.62 -17.90
CA GLY A 121 -14.10 -4.76 -18.21
C GLY A 121 -14.87 -5.27 -17.00
N LEU A 122 -15.13 -4.43 -15.99
CA LEU A 122 -15.89 -4.79 -14.80
C LEU A 122 -17.39 -4.79 -15.10
N ASN A 123 -18.10 -5.82 -14.61
CA ASN A 123 -19.55 -5.87 -14.71
C ASN A 123 -20.19 -4.90 -13.70
N LYS A 124 -20.89 -3.87 -14.19
CA LYS A 124 -21.54 -2.86 -13.35
C LYS A 124 -22.62 -3.42 -12.44
N GLU A 125 -23.28 -4.51 -12.82
CA GLU A 125 -24.33 -5.13 -12.00
C GLU A 125 -23.80 -5.64 -10.67
N ASP A 126 -22.58 -6.17 -10.66
CA ASP A 126 -21.94 -6.68 -9.44
C ASP A 126 -21.58 -5.55 -8.46
N TYR A 127 -21.47 -4.32 -8.94
CA TYR A 127 -21.12 -3.13 -8.17
C TYR A 127 -22.28 -2.13 -8.04
N GLN A 128 -23.51 -2.53 -8.35
CA GLN A 128 -24.67 -1.65 -8.34
C GLN A 128 -24.79 -0.88 -7.00
N PHE A 129 -24.63 -1.58 -5.88
CA PHE A 129 -24.67 -0.97 -4.55
C PHE A 129 -23.64 0.16 -4.37
N TYR A 130 -22.48 0.04 -5.00
CA TYR A 130 -21.41 1.04 -4.92
C TYR A 130 -21.68 2.24 -5.83
N LEU A 131 -22.22 2.00 -7.02
CA LEU A 131 -22.67 3.05 -7.96
C LEU A 131 -23.84 3.85 -7.39
N ASP A 132 -24.77 3.22 -6.70
CA ASP A 132 -25.93 3.85 -6.09
C ASP A 132 -25.55 4.89 -5.02
N LEU A 133 -24.42 4.71 -4.33
CA LEU A 133 -23.86 5.72 -3.43
C LEU A 133 -23.48 7.03 -4.15
N ARG A 134 -23.34 7.03 -5.47
CA ARG A 134 -23.10 8.24 -6.29
C ARG A 134 -24.37 8.71 -6.96
N ARG A 135 -25.25 7.78 -7.34
CA ARG A 135 -26.51 8.08 -8.05
C ARG A 135 -27.51 8.79 -7.17
N TYR A 136 -27.63 8.39 -5.92
CA TYR A 136 -28.62 8.92 -4.97
C TYR A 136 -28.07 9.98 -4.02
N GLY A 137 -26.90 10.46 -4.22
CA GLY A 137 -26.27 11.52 -3.45
C GLY A 137 -24.84 11.18 -3.09
N SER A 138 -23.89 11.91 -3.64
CA SER A 138 -22.47 11.70 -3.41
C SER A 138 -21.91 12.69 -2.41
N ALA A 139 -20.97 12.26 -1.58
CA ALA A 139 -20.14 13.12 -0.75
C ALA A 139 -18.67 12.88 -1.07
N ARG A 140 -17.89 13.94 -1.06
CA ARG A 140 -16.43 13.83 -1.16
C ARG A 140 -15.90 13.08 0.06
N HIS A 141 -15.23 11.97 -0.16
CA HIS A 141 -14.71 11.12 0.91
C HIS A 141 -13.39 10.46 0.51
N ALA A 142 -12.66 10.04 1.53
CA ALA A 142 -11.43 9.28 1.40
C ALA A 142 -11.42 8.14 2.42
N GLY A 143 -10.54 7.18 2.23
CA GLY A 143 -10.35 6.10 3.17
C GLY A 143 -8.93 5.55 3.08
N PHE A 144 -8.49 4.92 4.16
CA PHE A 144 -7.20 4.25 4.22
C PHE A 144 -7.32 2.91 4.95
N GLY A 145 -6.38 2.03 4.69
CA GLY A 145 -6.18 0.79 5.43
C GLY A 145 -4.80 0.77 6.07
N LEU A 146 -4.75 0.44 7.35
CA LEU A 146 -3.50 0.14 8.05
C LEU A 146 -3.31 -1.39 8.06
N GLY A 147 -2.18 -1.88 7.54
CA GLY A 147 -1.79 -3.27 7.68
C GLY A 147 -1.47 -3.61 9.13
N PHE A 148 -2.44 -4.20 9.86
CA PHE A 148 -2.29 -4.45 11.29
C PHE A 148 -1.09 -5.35 11.60
N GLU A 149 -0.92 -6.42 10.85
CA GLU A 149 0.20 -7.34 10.99
C GLU A 149 1.54 -6.66 10.69
N ARG A 150 1.60 -5.84 9.66
CA ARG A 150 2.78 -5.01 9.34
C ARG A 150 3.08 -4.02 10.46
N CYS A 151 2.05 -3.43 11.07
CA CYS A 151 2.19 -2.57 12.23
C CYS A 151 2.77 -3.32 13.44
N VAL A 152 2.26 -4.52 13.73
CA VAL A 152 2.80 -5.37 14.81
C VAL A 152 4.26 -5.74 14.53
N MET A 153 4.60 -6.16 13.30
CA MET A 153 6.00 -6.40 12.92
C MET A 153 6.88 -5.18 13.17
N TYR A 154 6.40 -4.01 12.78
CA TYR A 154 7.13 -2.76 12.90
C TYR A 154 7.43 -2.37 14.35
N ILE A 155 6.42 -2.50 15.23
CA ILE A 155 6.52 -2.14 16.66
C ILE A 155 7.32 -3.18 17.45
N THR A 156 7.27 -4.46 17.05
CA THR A 156 7.95 -5.53 17.79
C THR A 156 9.32 -5.90 17.23
N GLY A 157 9.64 -5.47 16.00
CA GLY A 157 10.86 -5.86 15.29
C GLY A 157 10.83 -7.29 14.74
N MET A 158 9.66 -7.93 14.67
CA MET A 158 9.50 -9.28 14.11
C MET A 158 9.71 -9.24 12.59
N GLY A 159 10.56 -10.13 12.07
CA GLY A 159 10.93 -10.16 10.65
C GLY A 159 9.97 -10.94 9.75
N ASN A 160 9.08 -11.75 10.31
CA ASN A 160 8.18 -12.61 9.54
C ASN A 160 6.72 -12.37 9.95
N ILE A 161 5.87 -12.07 8.97
CA ILE A 161 4.45 -11.80 9.20
C ILE A 161 3.70 -12.98 9.83
N ARG A 162 4.15 -14.22 9.61
CA ARG A 162 3.54 -15.41 10.21
C ARG A 162 3.68 -15.46 11.73
N ASP A 163 4.73 -14.82 12.25
CA ASP A 163 5.03 -14.81 13.69
C ASP A 163 4.17 -13.78 14.47
N VAL A 164 3.47 -12.90 13.74
CA VAL A 164 2.57 -11.89 14.33
C VAL A 164 1.10 -12.22 14.11
N ILE A 165 0.80 -13.32 13.44
CA ILE A 165 -0.56 -13.82 13.20
C ILE A 165 -0.82 -15.01 14.12
N PRO A 166 -1.90 -15.00 14.95
CA PRO A 166 -2.19 -16.12 15.87
C PRO A 166 -2.39 -17.45 15.17
N PHE A 167 -2.99 -17.44 13.96
CA PHE A 167 -3.29 -18.63 13.17
C PHE A 167 -2.87 -18.42 11.71
N PRO A 168 -1.56 -18.44 11.40
CA PRO A 168 -1.09 -18.17 10.04
C PRO A 168 -1.51 -19.31 9.09
N ARG A 169 -2.12 -18.93 7.98
CA ARG A 169 -2.49 -19.85 6.90
C ARG A 169 -1.38 -19.89 5.87
N THR A 170 -0.85 -21.06 5.61
CA THR A 170 0.21 -21.31 4.63
C THR A 170 -0.12 -22.49 3.75
N VAL A 171 0.62 -22.66 2.66
CA VAL A 171 0.48 -23.86 1.83
C VAL A 171 0.70 -25.10 2.69
N ASN A 172 -0.21 -26.07 2.61
CA ASN A 172 -0.26 -27.30 3.42
C ASN A 172 -0.49 -27.09 4.92
N ASN A 173 -0.89 -25.89 5.36
CA ASN A 173 -1.21 -25.60 6.75
C ASN A 173 -2.46 -24.69 6.83
N LEU A 174 -3.56 -25.18 6.27
CA LEU A 174 -4.82 -24.42 6.18
C LEU A 174 -5.90 -24.90 7.16
N SER A 175 -5.69 -26.05 7.81
CA SER A 175 -6.70 -26.66 8.67
C SER A 175 -6.36 -26.49 10.15
N LEU A 176 -7.23 -25.82 10.89
CA LEU A 176 -7.18 -25.74 12.35
C LEU A 176 -7.45 -27.10 13.01
N ILE A 177 -8.04 -28.07 12.29
CA ILE A 177 -8.31 -29.43 12.77
C ILE A 177 -7.02 -30.19 13.04
N HIS A 178 -5.97 -29.95 12.27
CA HIS A 178 -4.68 -30.59 12.47
C HIS A 178 -3.89 -30.09 13.69
N ILE A 179 -4.30 -28.95 14.28
CA ILE A 179 -3.69 -28.41 15.50
C ILE A 179 -4.33 -29.03 16.75
N SER A 180 -5.54 -29.57 16.63
CA SER A 180 -6.31 -30.13 17.75
C SER A 180 -6.29 -31.67 17.84
N GLU A 181 -5.74 -32.36 16.86
CA GLU A 181 -5.58 -33.80 16.96
C GLU A 181 -4.36 -34.13 17.83
N PRO A 182 -4.56 -34.85 18.98
CA PRO A 182 -3.43 -35.34 19.73
C PRO A 182 -2.68 -36.34 18.87
N THR A 183 -1.40 -36.10 18.67
CA THR A 183 -0.49 -37.11 18.10
C THR A 183 -0.61 -38.38 18.91
N ARG A 184 -1.17 -39.41 18.32
CA ARG A 184 -1.14 -40.78 18.86
C ARG A 184 0.24 -41.38 18.70
#